data_100e1431b5d923887f4954f64a9b9a48
#
_entry.id   100e1431b5d923887f4954f64a9b9a48
#
_cell.length_a   1.000
_cell.length_b   1.000
_cell.length_c   1.000
_cell.angle_alpha   90.00
_cell.angle_beta   90.00
_cell.angle_gamma   90.00
#
_symmetry.space_group_name_H-M   'P 1'
#
loop_
_entity.id
_entity.type
_entity.pdbx_description
1 polymer ?
#
loop_
_entity_poly.entity_id
_entity_poly.type
_entity_poly.pdbx_seq_one_letter_code
_entity_poly.pdbx_strand_id
1 'polypeptide(L)'
;MATLRSSTAGVRASAASSPAASVPVSSSLLRLPSARRLRLPSLKLSRSRTHRGAAGAAMMDTAASSYANALSEVAKSNGTLEATVADMEKVDRLFADPAVQSFFANPTVAPEKKREILAEISGSSELQPHTVNFLNILVDMSRIDIIAEIVKEFDACYNHITGTELAVVTSVVDMGEDDVAQIAQTVKRLTGAKKVRIKAVLDPSLIAGFTIRYGSSGSKFIDMSVKKQLDEIASQLDFSSITLA
;
A
#
# COMPACT_ATOMS: atom_id res chain seq x y z
N MET A 1 60.46 -31.94 15.35
CA MET A 1 61.13 -31.47 16.57
C MET A 1 60.31 -30.27 17.10
N ALA A 2 59.68 -30.54 18.21
CA ALA A 2 59.64 -29.71 19.41
C ALA A 2 58.75 -28.43 19.28
N THR A 3 57.85 -28.07 20.17
CA THR A 3 57.49 -28.48 21.56
C THR A 3 56.20 -27.81 21.94
N LEU A 4 55.36 -28.56 22.64
CA LEU A 4 54.18 -28.12 23.41
C LEU A 4 54.53 -27.01 24.44
N ARG A 5 53.61 -26.08 24.65
CA ARG A 5 53.35 -25.51 26.00
C ARG A 5 51.87 -25.20 26.19
N SER A 6 51.29 -26.00 27.05
CA SER A 6 50.03 -25.78 27.76
C SER A 6 50.21 -24.69 28.84
N SER A 7 49.22 -23.83 29.00
CA SER A 7 49.06 -23.01 30.19
C SER A 7 47.62 -23.01 30.64
N THR A 8 47.36 -23.77 31.67
CA THR A 8 46.14 -23.77 32.48
C THR A 8 46.25 -22.66 33.52
N ALA A 9 45.28 -21.76 33.54
CA ALA A 9 45.06 -20.87 34.67
C ALA A 9 43.59 -20.99 35.10
N GLY A 10 43.41 -21.59 36.26
CA GLY A 10 42.14 -21.71 36.94
C GLY A 10 41.66 -20.40 37.49
N VAL A 11 40.36 -20.15 37.43
CA VAL A 11 39.70 -19.04 38.14
C VAL A 11 38.68 -19.61 39.12
N ARG A 12 38.94 -19.24 40.37
CA ARG A 12 38.17 -19.56 41.58
C ARG A 12 36.75 -19.00 41.51
N ALA A 13 35.80 -19.83 41.88
CA ALA A 13 34.47 -19.44 42.28
C ALA A 13 34.51 -18.70 43.62
N SER A 14 33.91 -17.54 43.70
CA SER A 14 33.61 -16.80 44.93
C SER A 14 32.12 -16.69 45.11
N ALA A 15 31.59 -17.49 46.04
CA ALA A 15 30.21 -17.40 46.49
C ALA A 15 30.11 -16.28 47.53
N ALA A 16 29.26 -15.31 47.29
CA ALA A 16 28.85 -14.31 48.28
C ALA A 16 27.37 -14.49 48.61
N SER A 17 27.14 -14.95 49.82
CA SER A 17 25.86 -15.10 50.49
C SER A 17 25.29 -13.73 50.93
N SER A 18 24.05 -13.45 50.59
CA SER A 18 23.28 -12.32 51.10
C SER A 18 22.53 -12.70 52.36
N PRO A 19 22.49 -11.87 53.41
CA PRO A 19 21.64 -12.11 54.57
C PRO A 19 20.23 -11.54 54.38
N ALA A 20 19.26 -12.32 54.73
CA ALA A 20 17.85 -11.96 54.83
C ALA A 20 17.66 -10.99 56.04
N ALA A 21 17.10 -9.81 55.76
CA ALA A 21 16.62 -8.91 56.81
C ALA A 21 15.12 -9.08 57.01
N SER A 22 14.75 -9.66 58.11
CA SER A 22 13.39 -9.76 58.62
C SER A 22 12.96 -8.44 59.26
N VAL A 23 11.85 -7.87 58.80
CA VAL A 23 11.24 -6.67 59.39
C VAL A 23 10.03 -7.09 60.24
N PRO A 24 9.88 -6.63 61.50
CA PRO A 24 8.79 -7.04 62.37
C PRO A 24 7.50 -6.30 62.03
N VAL A 25 6.41 -7.06 62.00
CA VAL A 25 5.03 -6.57 61.85
C VAL A 25 4.58 -5.97 63.21
N SER A 26 4.46 -4.65 63.27
CA SER A 26 3.78 -3.96 64.34
C SER A 26 2.33 -3.71 64.02
N SER A 27 1.44 -4.44 64.64
CA SER A 27 0.00 -4.22 64.66
C SER A 27 -0.37 -3.05 65.54
N SER A 28 -0.70 -1.90 64.99
CA SER A 28 -1.38 -0.83 65.70
C SER A 28 -2.75 -0.60 65.08
N LEU A 29 -3.77 -1.01 65.86
CA LEU A 29 -5.17 -0.71 65.64
C LEU A 29 -5.39 0.81 65.77
N LEU A 30 -5.64 1.50 64.67
CA LEU A 30 -6.16 2.87 64.68
C LEU A 30 -7.63 2.86 64.23
N ARG A 31 -8.47 3.28 65.14
CA ARG A 31 -9.92 3.52 65.00
C ARG A 31 -10.18 4.46 63.80
N LEU A 32 -11.09 4.01 62.91
CA LEU A 32 -11.66 4.84 61.87
C LEU A 32 -12.71 5.81 62.43
N PRO A 33 -12.65 7.11 62.15
CA PRO A 33 -13.78 8.01 62.34
C PRO A 33 -14.77 7.90 61.22
N SER A 34 -16.05 7.95 61.60
CA SER A 34 -17.24 7.77 60.79
C SER A 34 -17.27 8.51 59.47
N ALA A 35 -17.74 7.79 58.44
CA ALA A 35 -17.91 8.21 57.07
C ALA A 35 -18.76 9.46 56.91
N ARG A 36 -18.14 10.56 56.49
CA ARG A 36 -18.83 11.62 55.77
C ARG A 36 -18.91 11.17 54.30
N ARG A 37 -20.15 10.93 53.86
CA ARG A 37 -20.47 10.67 52.45
C ARG A 37 -20.04 11.91 51.64
N LEU A 38 -18.88 11.86 51.02
CA LEU A 38 -18.49 12.78 49.95
C LEU A 38 -19.34 12.38 48.73
N ARG A 39 -20.30 13.24 48.40
CA ARG A 39 -20.97 13.19 47.12
C ARG A 39 -19.95 13.52 46.02
N LEU A 40 -19.49 12.49 45.32
CA LEU A 40 -18.74 12.66 44.09
C LEU A 40 -19.67 13.34 43.05
N PRO A 41 -19.26 14.45 42.43
CA PRO A 41 -20.02 15.01 41.33
C PRO A 41 -19.99 13.98 40.20
N SER A 42 -21.19 13.59 39.74
CA SER A 42 -21.34 12.76 38.56
C SER A 42 -20.70 13.49 37.38
N LEU A 43 -19.51 13.03 37.00
CA LEU A 43 -18.92 13.38 35.70
C LEU A 43 -19.89 12.88 34.64
N LYS A 44 -20.73 13.79 34.15
CA LYS A 44 -21.45 13.60 32.89
C LYS A 44 -20.38 13.42 31.84
N LEU A 45 -20.09 12.17 31.49
CA LEU A 45 -19.32 11.81 30.33
C LEU A 45 -20.13 12.33 29.13
N SER A 46 -19.91 13.56 28.75
CA SER A 46 -20.44 14.11 27.52
C SER A 46 -19.78 13.28 26.41
N ARG A 47 -20.51 12.31 25.93
CA ARG A 47 -20.22 11.59 24.70
C ARG A 47 -20.27 12.66 23.60
N SER A 48 -19.14 13.35 23.38
CA SER A 48 -19.00 14.20 22.22
C SER A 48 -19.16 13.27 21.02
N ARG A 49 -20.36 13.29 20.46
CA ARG A 49 -20.57 12.88 19.07
C ARG A 49 -19.70 13.83 18.26
N THR A 50 -18.47 13.45 18.04
CA THR A 50 -17.72 14.03 16.93
C THR A 50 -18.55 13.75 15.70
N HIS A 51 -19.20 14.76 15.19
CA HIS A 51 -19.72 14.81 13.85
C HIS A 51 -18.55 14.43 12.94
N ARG A 52 -18.49 13.18 12.53
CA ARG A 52 -17.79 12.76 11.34
C ARG A 52 -18.54 13.33 10.14
N GLY A 53 -18.36 14.60 9.94
CA GLY A 53 -18.66 15.28 8.70
C GLY A 53 -17.35 15.52 7.98
N ALA A 54 -16.76 14.48 7.48
CA ALA A 54 -15.84 14.52 6.36
C ALA A 54 -16.05 13.18 5.65
N ALA A 55 -16.85 13.22 4.61
CA ALA A 55 -16.86 12.20 3.59
C ALA A 55 -15.53 12.30 2.81
N GLY A 56 -14.42 12.06 3.51
CA GLY A 56 -13.26 11.47 2.90
C GLY A 56 -13.69 10.05 2.62
N ALA A 57 -13.64 9.61 1.37
CA ALA A 57 -13.80 8.23 1.01
C ALA A 57 -12.94 7.43 2.00
N ALA A 58 -13.60 6.74 2.93
CA ALA A 58 -12.94 5.71 3.70
C ALA A 58 -12.46 4.74 2.63
N MET A 59 -11.18 4.80 2.28
CA MET A 59 -10.51 3.67 1.66
C MET A 59 -10.89 2.53 2.59
N MET A 60 -11.71 1.60 2.11
CA MET A 60 -11.96 0.38 2.82
C MET A 60 -10.57 -0.21 3.00
N ASP A 61 -10.08 -0.25 4.25
CA ASP A 61 -8.83 -0.91 4.57
C ASP A 61 -9.00 -2.39 4.27
N THR A 62 -8.76 -2.73 3.01
CA THR A 62 -8.74 -4.12 2.57
C THR A 62 -7.49 -4.78 3.15
N ALA A 63 -7.51 -6.10 3.28
CA ALA A 63 -6.30 -6.80 3.70
C ALA A 63 -5.13 -6.49 2.75
N ALA A 64 -5.41 -6.35 1.45
CA ALA A 64 -4.41 -5.99 0.44
C ALA A 64 -3.79 -4.62 0.70
N SER A 65 -4.59 -3.59 1.03
CA SER A 65 -4.08 -2.25 1.32
C SER A 65 -3.21 -2.22 2.59
N SER A 66 -3.57 -3.00 3.61
CA SER A 66 -2.76 -3.10 4.83
C SER A 66 -1.38 -3.70 4.55
N TYR A 67 -1.30 -4.76 3.73
CA TYR A 67 -0.04 -5.36 3.30
C TYR A 67 0.77 -4.42 2.40
N ALA A 68 0.12 -3.73 1.46
CA ALA A 68 0.76 -2.76 0.57
C ALA A 68 1.36 -1.58 1.35
N ASN A 69 0.63 -1.05 2.33
CA ASN A 69 1.12 0.01 3.20
C ASN A 69 2.34 -0.44 4.01
N ALA A 70 2.29 -1.64 4.62
CA ALA A 70 3.41 -2.18 5.38
C ALA A 70 4.67 -2.35 4.51
N LEU A 71 4.51 -2.89 3.29
CA LEU A 71 5.62 -3.05 2.35
C LEU A 71 6.18 -1.67 1.93
N SER A 72 5.31 -0.69 1.68
CA SER A 72 5.73 0.66 1.29
C SER A 72 6.48 1.39 2.40
N GLU A 73 6.10 1.18 3.66
CA GLU A 73 6.81 1.71 4.83
C GLU A 73 8.20 1.10 4.98
N VAL A 74 8.33 -0.21 4.81
CA VAL A 74 9.63 -0.91 4.84
C VAL A 74 10.51 -0.44 3.69
N ALA A 75 9.99 -0.35 2.47
CA ALA A 75 10.71 0.14 1.31
C ALA A 75 11.15 1.61 1.47
N LYS A 76 10.31 2.44 2.10
CA LYS A 76 10.64 3.84 2.41
C LYS A 76 11.73 3.95 3.47
N SER A 77 11.68 3.15 4.51
CA SER A 77 12.71 3.15 5.57
C SER A 77 14.08 2.69 5.06
N ASN A 78 14.09 1.76 4.12
CA ASN A 78 15.30 1.24 3.48
C ASN A 78 15.78 2.11 2.31
N GLY A 79 14.98 3.07 1.86
CA GLY A 79 15.31 3.90 0.69
C GLY A 79 15.29 3.15 -0.65
N THR A 80 14.61 2.00 -0.71
CA THR A 80 14.60 1.08 -1.87
C THR A 80 13.25 1.09 -2.61
N LEU A 81 12.49 2.19 -2.53
CA LEU A 81 11.15 2.27 -3.10
C LEU A 81 11.11 1.93 -4.60
N GLU A 82 12.02 2.51 -5.41
CA GLU A 82 12.06 2.28 -6.86
C GLU A 82 12.41 0.82 -7.20
N ALA A 83 13.37 0.23 -6.47
CA ALA A 83 13.73 -1.17 -6.63
C ALA A 83 12.56 -2.10 -6.25
N THR A 84 11.83 -1.76 -5.19
CA THR A 84 10.66 -2.54 -4.75
C THR A 84 9.53 -2.49 -5.77
N VAL A 85 9.30 -1.34 -6.43
CA VAL A 85 8.32 -1.25 -7.53
C VAL A 85 8.69 -2.18 -8.68
N ALA A 86 9.95 -2.15 -9.11
CA ALA A 86 10.42 -3.03 -10.16
C ALA A 86 10.28 -4.53 -9.79
N ASP A 87 10.52 -4.85 -8.52
CA ASP A 87 10.31 -6.22 -8.01
C ASP A 87 8.84 -6.60 -8.01
N MET A 88 7.94 -5.70 -7.59
CA MET A 88 6.51 -5.95 -7.58
C MET A 88 5.94 -6.10 -9.01
N GLU A 89 6.48 -5.38 -10.00
CA GLU A 89 6.15 -5.59 -11.42
C GLU A 89 6.60 -6.98 -11.92
N LYS A 90 7.78 -7.45 -11.48
CA LYS A 90 8.23 -8.82 -11.80
C LYS A 90 7.33 -9.87 -11.16
N VAL A 91 6.96 -9.66 -9.90
CA VAL A 91 6.05 -10.54 -9.16
C VAL A 91 4.68 -10.59 -9.85
N ASP A 92 4.11 -9.45 -10.27
CA ASP A 92 2.84 -9.42 -10.99
C ASP A 92 2.89 -10.26 -12.27
N ARG A 93 3.97 -10.12 -13.05
CA ARG A 93 4.16 -10.93 -14.26
C ARG A 93 4.29 -12.44 -13.98
N LEU A 94 4.96 -12.82 -12.90
CA LEU A 94 5.11 -14.22 -12.50
C LEU A 94 3.78 -14.83 -12.03
N PHE A 95 2.99 -14.06 -11.28
CA PHE A 95 1.68 -14.48 -10.79
C PHE A 95 0.54 -14.28 -11.81
N ALA A 96 0.80 -13.65 -12.95
CA ALA A 96 -0.13 -13.62 -14.08
C ALA A 96 -0.34 -15.02 -14.70
N ASP A 97 0.64 -15.93 -14.53
CA ASP A 97 0.51 -17.31 -15.00
C ASP A 97 -0.49 -18.09 -14.12
N PRO A 98 -1.58 -18.61 -14.71
CA PRO A 98 -2.61 -19.33 -13.95
C PRO A 98 -2.10 -20.62 -13.31
N ALA A 99 -1.03 -21.24 -13.86
CA ALA A 99 -0.41 -22.40 -13.28
C ALA A 99 0.28 -22.06 -11.94
N VAL A 100 1.02 -20.95 -11.89
CA VAL A 100 1.69 -20.45 -10.69
C VAL A 100 0.66 -20.08 -9.64
N GLN A 101 -0.36 -19.32 -10.04
CA GLN A 101 -1.43 -18.90 -9.13
C GLN A 101 -2.16 -20.11 -8.52
N SER A 102 -2.54 -21.11 -9.34
CA SER A 102 -3.23 -22.30 -8.85
C SER A 102 -2.36 -23.16 -7.92
N PHE A 103 -1.04 -23.23 -8.16
CA PHE A 103 -0.11 -23.92 -7.29
C PHE A 103 -0.03 -23.26 -5.91
N PHE A 104 0.14 -21.96 -5.86
CA PHE A 104 0.24 -21.22 -4.61
C PHE A 104 -1.09 -21.10 -3.85
N ALA A 105 -2.21 -21.03 -4.54
CA ALA A 105 -3.54 -21.01 -3.95
C ALA A 105 -3.95 -22.38 -3.37
N ASN A 106 -3.33 -23.47 -3.82
CA ASN A 106 -3.71 -24.82 -3.39
C ASN A 106 -3.34 -25.05 -1.91
N PRO A 107 -4.30 -25.30 -1.01
CA PRO A 107 -4.04 -25.54 0.41
C PRO A 107 -3.44 -26.91 0.71
N THR A 108 -3.46 -27.86 -0.26
CA THR A 108 -2.91 -29.20 -0.06
C THR A 108 -1.40 -29.25 -0.17
N VAL A 109 -0.78 -28.23 -0.78
CA VAL A 109 0.67 -28.11 -0.91
C VAL A 109 1.27 -27.62 0.40
N ALA A 110 2.25 -28.36 0.94
CA ALA A 110 2.93 -27.97 2.15
C ALA A 110 3.62 -26.59 1.99
N PRO A 111 3.58 -25.72 3.00
CA PRO A 111 4.19 -24.37 2.92
C PRO A 111 5.69 -24.41 2.67
N GLU A 112 6.37 -25.47 3.08
CA GLU A 112 7.81 -25.68 2.84
C GLU A 112 8.12 -25.74 1.34
N LYS A 113 7.34 -26.50 0.57
CA LYS A 113 7.49 -26.60 -0.88
C LYS A 113 7.21 -25.29 -1.59
N LYS A 114 6.24 -24.52 -1.08
CA LYS A 114 5.95 -23.20 -1.61
C LYS A 114 7.12 -22.24 -1.39
N ARG A 115 7.77 -22.32 -0.23
CA ARG A 115 8.97 -21.52 0.08
C ARG A 115 10.17 -21.91 -0.77
N GLU A 116 10.39 -23.21 -1.03
CA GLU A 116 11.46 -23.69 -1.91
C GLU A 116 11.32 -23.11 -3.32
N ILE A 117 10.13 -23.17 -3.89
CA ILE A 117 9.84 -22.58 -5.22
C ILE A 117 9.98 -21.07 -5.20
N LEU A 118 9.52 -20.40 -4.12
CA LEU A 118 9.74 -18.96 -3.97
C LEU A 118 11.22 -18.60 -3.90
N ALA A 119 12.03 -19.39 -3.22
CA ALA A 119 13.48 -19.18 -3.14
C ALA A 119 14.14 -19.36 -4.52
N GLU A 120 13.70 -20.33 -5.31
CA GLU A 120 14.17 -20.53 -6.67
C GLU A 120 13.78 -19.37 -7.60
N ILE A 121 12.52 -18.93 -7.53
CA ILE A 121 12.01 -17.78 -8.29
C ILE A 121 12.73 -16.49 -7.86
N SER A 122 12.94 -16.27 -6.57
CA SER A 122 13.62 -15.08 -6.07
C SER A 122 15.08 -15.03 -6.47
N GLY A 123 15.75 -16.19 -6.54
CA GLY A 123 17.12 -16.30 -7.02
C GLY A 123 17.26 -16.02 -8.51
N SER A 124 16.27 -16.43 -9.32
CA SER A 124 16.27 -16.17 -10.76
C SER A 124 15.88 -14.74 -11.12
N SER A 125 15.07 -14.08 -10.28
CA SER A 125 14.52 -12.75 -10.55
C SER A 125 15.28 -11.60 -9.86
N GLU A 126 16.32 -11.91 -9.08
CA GLU A 126 17.12 -10.93 -8.32
C GLU A 126 16.26 -9.97 -7.48
N LEU A 127 15.31 -10.53 -6.72
CA LEU A 127 14.41 -9.74 -5.89
C LEU A 127 15.12 -9.21 -4.64
N GLN A 128 14.69 -8.05 -4.16
CA GLN A 128 15.19 -7.49 -2.90
C GLN A 128 14.85 -8.39 -1.71
N PRO A 129 15.70 -8.48 -0.69
CA PRO A 129 15.49 -9.40 0.44
C PRO A 129 14.22 -9.11 1.25
N HIS A 130 13.80 -7.84 1.32
CA HIS A 130 12.55 -7.50 1.98
C HIS A 130 11.32 -7.92 1.17
N THR A 131 11.39 -7.90 -0.17
CA THR A 131 10.34 -8.43 -1.05
C THR A 131 10.22 -9.95 -0.93
N VAL A 132 11.33 -10.66 -0.87
CA VAL A 132 11.33 -12.12 -0.64
C VAL A 132 10.74 -12.47 0.73
N ASN A 133 11.12 -11.76 1.78
CA ASN A 133 10.55 -11.94 3.12
C ASN A 133 9.05 -11.67 3.13
N PHE A 134 8.59 -10.64 2.43
CA PHE A 134 7.19 -10.32 2.29
C PHE A 134 6.39 -11.45 1.63
N LEU A 135 6.90 -12.02 0.53
CA LEU A 135 6.28 -13.16 -0.14
C LEU A 135 6.21 -14.39 0.76
N ASN A 136 7.27 -14.66 1.54
CA ASN A 136 7.27 -15.74 2.52
C ASN A 136 6.19 -15.56 3.58
N ILE A 137 5.99 -14.34 4.09
CA ILE A 137 4.91 -14.02 5.04
C ILE A 137 3.54 -14.30 4.42
N LEU A 138 3.31 -13.93 3.16
CA LEU A 138 2.05 -14.22 2.46
C LEU A 138 1.80 -15.72 2.30
N VAL A 139 2.84 -16.51 2.04
CA VAL A 139 2.75 -17.98 2.00
C VAL A 139 2.39 -18.55 3.36
N ASP A 140 3.03 -18.08 4.43
CA ASP A 140 2.81 -18.53 5.81
C ASP A 140 1.38 -18.22 6.29
N MET A 141 0.88 -17.05 5.89
CA MET A 141 -0.49 -16.64 6.19
C MET A 141 -1.53 -17.25 5.23
N SER A 142 -1.09 -18.03 4.23
CA SER A 142 -1.96 -18.59 3.17
C SER A 142 -2.79 -17.52 2.45
N ARG A 143 -2.19 -16.35 2.20
CA ARG A 143 -2.84 -15.19 1.57
C ARG A 143 -2.19 -14.76 0.26
N ILE A 144 -1.55 -15.67 -0.41
CA ILE A 144 -0.87 -15.37 -1.67
C ILE A 144 -1.84 -15.14 -2.84
N ASP A 145 -3.08 -15.60 -2.70
CA ASP A 145 -4.18 -15.38 -3.63
C ASP A 145 -4.52 -13.91 -3.86
N ILE A 146 -4.32 -13.06 -2.84
CA ILE A 146 -4.57 -11.61 -2.94
C ILE A 146 -3.38 -10.81 -3.48
N ILE A 147 -2.32 -11.45 -3.97
CA ILE A 147 -1.08 -10.76 -4.40
C ILE A 147 -1.32 -9.77 -5.52
N ALA A 148 -2.21 -10.08 -6.48
CA ALA A 148 -2.55 -9.18 -7.57
C ALA A 148 -3.25 -7.90 -7.08
N GLU A 149 -4.03 -8.00 -6.00
CA GLU A 149 -4.64 -6.83 -5.36
C GLU A 149 -3.60 -6.03 -4.60
N ILE A 150 -2.68 -6.72 -3.90
CA ILE A 150 -1.59 -6.07 -3.16
C ILE A 150 -0.70 -5.26 -4.10
N VAL A 151 -0.36 -5.79 -5.28
CA VAL A 151 0.44 -5.06 -6.27
C VAL A 151 -0.24 -3.77 -6.71
N LYS A 152 -1.54 -3.82 -7.00
CA LYS A 152 -2.31 -2.63 -7.40
C LYS A 152 -2.37 -1.58 -6.29
N GLU A 153 -2.59 -2.02 -5.05
CA GLU A 153 -2.61 -1.12 -3.90
C GLU A 153 -1.22 -0.55 -3.59
N PHE A 154 -0.17 -1.35 -3.80
CA PHE A 154 1.22 -0.90 -3.65
C PHE A 154 1.58 0.19 -4.67
N ASP A 155 1.18 0.03 -5.92
CA ASP A 155 1.34 1.07 -6.95
C ASP A 155 0.60 2.35 -6.58
N ALA A 156 -0.61 2.25 -6.03
CA ALA A 156 -1.36 3.42 -5.56
C ALA A 156 -0.64 4.11 -4.38
N CYS A 157 -0.13 3.34 -3.41
CA CYS A 157 0.65 3.86 -2.29
C CYS A 157 1.95 4.53 -2.77
N TYR A 158 2.67 3.89 -3.70
CA TYR A 158 3.88 4.45 -4.28
C TYR A 158 3.60 5.80 -4.98
N ASN A 159 2.55 5.87 -5.78
CA ASN A 159 2.15 7.09 -6.46
C ASN A 159 1.82 8.20 -5.45
N HIS A 160 1.14 7.85 -4.35
CA HIS A 160 0.82 8.79 -3.27
C HIS A 160 2.09 9.31 -2.56
N ILE A 161 3.03 8.41 -2.23
CA ILE A 161 4.29 8.76 -1.52
C ILE A 161 5.20 9.64 -2.39
N THR A 162 5.31 9.31 -3.68
CA THR A 162 6.17 10.05 -4.62
C THR A 162 5.51 11.33 -5.15
N GLY A 163 4.21 11.52 -4.90
CA GLY A 163 3.43 12.61 -5.49
C GLY A 163 3.34 12.49 -7.00
N THR A 164 3.29 11.24 -7.49
CA THR A 164 3.10 10.92 -8.90
C THR A 164 1.61 10.78 -9.19
N GLU A 165 1.11 11.53 -10.15
CA GLU A 165 -0.27 11.39 -10.62
C GLU A 165 -0.31 10.44 -11.81
N LEU A 166 -1.25 9.51 -11.75
CA LEU A 166 -1.55 8.63 -12.88
C LEU A 166 -2.56 9.29 -13.79
N ALA A 167 -2.20 9.47 -15.06
CA ALA A 167 -3.10 9.95 -16.10
C ALA A 167 -3.32 8.85 -17.14
N VAL A 168 -4.56 8.43 -17.30
CA VAL A 168 -4.95 7.50 -18.35
C VAL A 168 -5.44 8.32 -19.56
N VAL A 169 -4.71 8.21 -20.64
CA VAL A 169 -5.04 8.88 -21.90
C VAL A 169 -5.60 7.84 -22.85
N THR A 170 -6.83 8.02 -23.24
CA THR A 170 -7.49 7.15 -24.22
C THR A 170 -7.54 7.87 -25.57
N SER A 171 -6.96 7.26 -26.59
CA SER A 171 -6.91 7.79 -27.96
C SER A 171 -7.33 6.75 -28.98
N VAL A 172 -7.66 7.21 -30.18
CA VAL A 172 -8.01 6.34 -31.32
C VAL A 172 -6.77 5.79 -32.02
N VAL A 173 -5.69 6.57 -31.99
CA VAL A 173 -4.42 6.28 -32.69
C VAL A 173 -3.31 6.23 -31.66
N ASP A 174 -2.27 5.46 -31.95
CA ASP A 174 -1.05 5.49 -31.15
C ASP A 174 -0.47 6.90 -31.15
N MET A 175 -0.26 7.43 -29.96
CA MET A 175 0.31 8.77 -29.77
C MET A 175 1.82 8.71 -29.82
N GLY A 176 2.44 9.69 -30.48
CA GLY A 176 3.87 9.88 -30.46
C GLY A 176 4.40 10.27 -29.06
N GLU A 177 5.68 10.05 -28.82
CA GLU A 177 6.33 10.43 -27.57
C GLU A 177 6.20 11.94 -27.28
N ASP A 178 6.21 12.76 -28.34
CA ASP A 178 6.06 14.21 -28.23
C ASP A 178 4.66 14.61 -27.75
N ASP A 179 3.62 13.96 -28.24
CA ASP A 179 2.24 14.22 -27.83
C ASP A 179 2.01 13.81 -26.38
N VAL A 180 2.55 12.65 -26.00
CA VAL A 180 2.53 12.15 -24.61
C VAL A 180 3.24 13.14 -23.68
N ALA A 181 4.38 13.70 -24.10
CA ALA A 181 5.12 14.68 -23.32
C ALA A 181 4.34 16.00 -23.15
N GLN A 182 3.65 16.49 -24.18
CA GLN A 182 2.81 17.69 -24.09
C GLN A 182 1.61 17.47 -23.16
N ILE A 183 0.96 16.30 -23.24
CA ILE A 183 -0.13 15.92 -22.35
C ILE A 183 0.38 15.83 -20.92
N ALA A 184 1.56 15.22 -20.67
CA ALA A 184 2.18 15.17 -19.36
C ALA A 184 2.39 16.55 -18.75
N GLN A 185 2.90 17.49 -19.53
CA GLN A 185 3.09 18.88 -19.08
C GLN A 185 1.77 19.57 -18.75
N THR A 186 0.74 19.34 -19.57
CA THR A 186 -0.57 19.93 -19.35
C THR A 186 -1.23 19.37 -18.08
N VAL A 187 -1.19 18.05 -17.90
CA VAL A 187 -1.70 17.40 -16.69
C VAL A 187 -0.90 17.85 -15.47
N LYS A 188 0.43 17.93 -15.55
CA LYS A 188 1.27 18.42 -14.46
C LYS A 188 0.90 19.85 -14.05
N ARG A 189 0.59 20.74 -15.01
CA ARG A 189 0.16 22.12 -14.75
C ARG A 189 -1.22 22.16 -14.06
N LEU A 190 -2.12 21.26 -14.44
CA LEU A 190 -3.49 21.20 -13.91
C LEU A 190 -3.56 20.56 -12.52
N THR A 191 -2.72 19.57 -12.25
CA THR A 191 -2.70 18.84 -10.98
C THR A 191 -1.74 19.42 -9.96
N GLY A 192 -0.68 20.11 -10.42
CA GLY A 192 0.42 20.53 -9.56
C GLY A 192 1.31 19.38 -9.09
N ALA A 193 1.16 18.19 -9.68
CA ALA A 193 1.93 17.00 -9.30
C ALA A 193 3.42 17.15 -9.66
N LYS A 194 4.28 16.50 -8.87
CA LYS A 194 5.73 16.51 -9.12
C LYS A 194 6.10 15.70 -10.37
N LYS A 195 5.47 14.54 -10.51
CA LYS A 195 5.65 13.63 -11.66
C LYS A 195 4.27 13.20 -12.17
N VAL A 196 4.17 12.92 -13.46
CA VAL A 196 2.96 12.38 -14.08
C VAL A 196 3.35 11.13 -14.84
N ARG A 197 2.68 10.01 -14.55
CA ARG A 197 2.82 8.76 -15.31
C ARG A 197 1.62 8.66 -16.24
N ILE A 198 1.87 8.60 -17.53
CA ILE A 198 0.82 8.46 -18.53
C ILE A 198 0.67 6.99 -18.91
N LYS A 199 -0.56 6.51 -18.90
CA LYS A 199 -0.95 5.21 -19.44
C LYS A 199 -1.79 5.45 -20.69
N ALA A 200 -1.25 5.15 -21.84
CA ALA A 200 -1.99 5.21 -23.10
C ALA A 200 -2.88 3.97 -23.26
N VAL A 201 -4.13 4.18 -23.65
CA VAL A 201 -5.10 3.16 -23.96
C VAL A 201 -5.69 3.47 -25.33
N LEU A 202 -5.76 2.49 -26.20
CA LEU A 202 -6.37 2.63 -27.52
C LEU A 202 -7.85 2.26 -27.45
N ASP A 203 -8.71 3.16 -27.89
CA ASP A 203 -10.15 2.93 -27.96
C ASP A 203 -10.70 3.47 -29.30
N PRO A 204 -11.03 2.59 -30.22
CA PRO A 204 -11.57 2.98 -31.53
C PRO A 204 -12.98 3.58 -31.46
N SER A 205 -13.66 3.51 -30.33
CA SER A 205 -15.03 4.05 -30.18
C SER A 205 -15.09 5.58 -30.15
N LEU A 206 -13.96 6.26 -29.99
CA LEU A 206 -13.85 7.72 -29.87
C LEU A 206 -13.88 8.47 -31.21
N ILE A 207 -14.16 7.85 -32.35
CA ILE A 207 -14.18 8.45 -33.69
C ILE A 207 -12.89 9.19 -34.02
N ALA A 208 -12.54 10.24 -33.23
CA ALA A 208 -11.26 10.99 -33.31
C ALA A 208 -11.04 11.79 -32.00
N GLY A 209 -9.77 12.18 -31.76
CA GLY A 209 -9.36 12.91 -30.56
C GLY A 209 -8.90 12.01 -29.43
N PHE A 210 -8.89 12.56 -28.21
CA PHE A 210 -8.44 11.84 -27.02
C PHE A 210 -9.23 12.28 -25.78
N THR A 211 -9.25 11.40 -24.78
CA THR A 211 -9.79 11.70 -23.47
C THR A 211 -8.71 11.45 -22.41
N ILE A 212 -8.68 12.28 -21.37
CA ILE A 212 -7.72 12.18 -20.28
C ILE A 212 -8.48 11.97 -18.98
N ARG A 213 -8.18 10.90 -18.27
CA ARG A 213 -8.60 10.70 -16.88
C ARG A 213 -7.40 10.86 -15.97
N TYR A 214 -7.48 11.72 -14.97
CA TYR A 214 -6.41 11.97 -14.02
C TYR A 214 -6.96 12.21 -12.61
N GLY A 215 -6.04 12.22 -11.60
CA GLY A 215 -6.42 12.34 -10.19
C GLY A 215 -6.37 11.01 -9.46
N SER A 216 -6.32 11.06 -8.13
CA SER A 216 -6.11 9.92 -7.22
C SER A 216 -7.12 8.77 -7.34
N SER A 217 -8.05 8.82 -8.23
CA SER A 217 -9.03 7.77 -8.51
C SER A 217 -9.65 7.92 -9.90
N GLY A 218 -8.96 8.65 -10.80
CA GLY A 218 -9.54 8.99 -12.10
C GLY A 218 -10.74 9.94 -12.00
N SER A 219 -10.81 10.71 -10.91
CA SER A 219 -11.96 11.57 -10.59
C SER A 219 -12.13 12.77 -11.51
N LYS A 220 -11.05 13.18 -12.17
CA LYS A 220 -11.06 14.30 -13.11
C LYS A 220 -10.99 13.76 -14.54
N PHE A 221 -11.88 14.25 -15.37
CA PHE A 221 -12.02 13.82 -16.75
C PHE A 221 -11.97 15.04 -17.69
N ILE A 222 -11.11 14.99 -18.67
CA ILE A 222 -11.03 15.97 -19.74
C ILE A 222 -11.35 15.24 -21.03
N ASP A 223 -12.35 15.70 -21.74
CA ASP A 223 -12.77 15.14 -23.01
C ASP A 223 -12.48 16.14 -24.13
N MET A 224 -11.57 15.75 -25.02
CA MET A 224 -11.23 16.46 -26.24
C MET A 224 -11.53 15.60 -27.47
N SER A 225 -12.56 14.76 -27.38
CA SER A 225 -13.02 13.94 -28.51
C SER A 225 -13.87 14.77 -29.48
N VAL A 226 -13.74 14.45 -30.74
CA VAL A 226 -14.61 15.03 -31.82
C VAL A 226 -16.07 14.66 -31.57
N LYS A 227 -16.34 13.49 -30.99
CA LYS A 227 -17.69 13.05 -30.63
C LYS A 227 -18.39 14.07 -29.73
N LYS A 228 -17.73 14.53 -28.67
CA LYS A 228 -18.27 15.56 -27.77
C LYS A 228 -18.54 16.87 -28.50
N GLN A 229 -17.65 17.30 -29.39
CA GLN A 229 -17.83 18.52 -30.17
C GLN A 229 -19.03 18.39 -31.11
N LEU A 230 -19.24 17.23 -31.74
CA LEU A 230 -20.42 16.97 -32.58
C LEU A 230 -21.71 16.98 -31.75
N ASP A 231 -21.71 16.34 -30.58
CA ASP A 231 -22.86 16.35 -29.67
C ASP A 231 -23.21 17.77 -29.19
N GLU A 232 -22.18 18.58 -28.92
CA GLU A 232 -22.35 19.98 -28.53
C GLU A 232 -22.93 20.82 -29.67
N ILE A 233 -22.43 20.67 -30.89
CA ILE A 233 -22.98 21.32 -32.09
C ILE A 233 -24.43 20.85 -32.34
N ALA A 234 -24.69 19.55 -32.21
CA ALA A 234 -26.03 19.01 -32.39
C ALA A 234 -27.03 19.53 -31.39
N SER A 235 -26.59 19.74 -30.14
CA SER A 235 -27.43 20.33 -29.08
C SER A 235 -27.69 21.83 -29.26
N GLN A 236 -26.80 22.53 -29.95
CA GLN A 236 -26.99 23.96 -30.29
C GLN A 236 -27.88 24.16 -31.52
N LEU A 237 -28.03 23.12 -32.37
CA LEU A 237 -28.92 23.14 -33.52
C LEU A 237 -30.32 22.73 -33.05
N ASP A 238 -31.08 23.69 -32.53
CA ASP A 238 -32.50 23.54 -32.22
C ASP A 238 -33.29 23.52 -33.56
N PHE A 239 -33.61 22.33 -34.02
CA PHE A 239 -34.46 22.16 -35.21
C PHE A 239 -35.94 22.55 -35.00
N SER A 240 -36.30 22.94 -33.78
CA SER A 240 -37.67 23.35 -33.43
C SER A 240 -38.11 24.68 -34.08
N SER A 241 -37.19 25.47 -34.62
CA SER A 241 -37.47 26.75 -35.27
C SER A 241 -37.55 26.68 -36.82
N ILE A 242 -37.32 25.53 -37.40
CA ILE A 242 -37.46 25.34 -38.88
C ILE A 242 -38.95 25.06 -39.17
N THR A 243 -39.76 26.10 -39.21
CA THR A 243 -41.08 26.03 -39.79
C THR A 243 -40.90 25.99 -41.31
N LEU A 244 -41.19 24.86 -41.92
CA LEU A 244 -41.29 24.77 -43.37
C LEU A 244 -42.46 25.66 -43.82
N ALA A 245 -42.15 26.78 -44.47
CA ALA A 245 -43.11 27.67 -45.11
C ALA A 245 -43.55 27.09 -46.46
#